data_d2cee3c4a0c14deeb9829da85cc2b277
#
_entry.id   d2cee3c4a0c14deeb9829da85cc2b277
#
_cell.length_a   1.000
_cell.length_b   1.000
_cell.length_c   1.000
_cell.angle_alpha   90.00
_cell.angle_beta   90.00
_cell.angle_gamma   90.00
#
_symmetry.space_group_name_H-M   'P 1'
#
loop_
_entity.id
_entity.type
_entity.pdbx_description
1 polymer ?
#
loop_
_entity_poly.entity_id
_entity_poly.type
_entity_poly.pdbx_seq_one_letter_code
_entity_poly.pdbx_strand_id
1 'polypeptide(L)'
;PNTSLVTEAGLEIGEMRGIKVNDYLQTSDEHIYAVGDAIEFRHPLTDRPWLNYLAGPANRQARIVADNMVFGNKVTYEGAVGTSIAKIFDMTVAASGLPAKRLKQAGIDYLSATIHSGSHAGYYPDALQMSIKITFSPVNGKLLGAQIVGYNGVDKRIDEFSQVIKHNGTVYDLMALEQAYAPPFSSAKDPVAVAGYVAGNILSGKMKPLYWRELQAADLSKVTLVDVRTPDEFALGALKGAVNIPLDDMRERMKEFPQDKPVYLYCGVGLRGYLASNILLQNGFGEVRNLIGGLKLYKAATAPLPKPKEFSNSGSSSSDSSKVDHSEHSKDSAEAYTIASSVIPSMKAIKVDACGISCPGPIMKLKKSMEELADGERLEIV
;
A
#
# COMPACT_ATOMS: atom_id res chain seq x y z
N PRO A 1 -3.56 25.57 -4.41
CA PRO A 1 -4.06 25.84 -5.78
C PRO A 1 -3.90 27.31 -6.15
N ASN A 2 -3.94 27.64 -7.44
CA ASN A 2 -4.00 29.04 -7.88
C ASN A 2 -5.47 29.50 -7.78
N THR A 3 -5.74 30.40 -6.84
CA THR A 3 -7.09 30.90 -6.53
C THR A 3 -7.24 32.40 -6.74
N SER A 4 -6.28 33.07 -7.43
CA SER A 4 -6.33 34.50 -7.66
C SER A 4 -7.60 34.96 -8.37
N LEU A 5 -7.91 34.34 -9.51
CA LEU A 5 -9.15 34.60 -10.28
C LEU A 5 -10.41 34.44 -9.46
N VAL A 6 -10.45 33.39 -8.62
CA VAL A 6 -11.60 33.06 -7.76
C VAL A 6 -11.80 34.14 -6.68
N THR A 7 -10.69 34.63 -6.11
CA THR A 7 -10.69 35.71 -5.12
C THR A 7 -11.15 37.04 -5.77
N GLU A 8 -10.64 37.35 -6.98
CA GLU A 8 -11.05 38.51 -7.74
C GLU A 8 -12.56 38.50 -8.11
N ALA A 9 -13.09 37.28 -8.36
CA ALA A 9 -14.52 37.09 -8.59
C ALA A 9 -15.38 37.17 -7.31
N GLY A 10 -14.78 37.35 -6.13
CA GLY A 10 -15.49 37.45 -4.85
C GLY A 10 -16.00 36.14 -4.28
N LEU A 11 -15.51 34.97 -4.78
CA LEU A 11 -15.90 33.68 -4.28
C LEU A 11 -15.14 33.30 -2.99
N GLU A 12 -15.79 32.52 -2.12
CA GLU A 12 -15.19 32.08 -0.87
C GLU A 12 -14.02 31.10 -1.08
N ILE A 13 -12.93 31.39 -0.38
CA ILE A 13 -11.75 30.51 -0.28
C ILE A 13 -11.77 29.86 1.10
N GLY A 14 -11.52 28.55 1.14
CA GLY A 14 -11.49 27.76 2.36
C GLY A 14 -10.19 27.88 3.16
N GLU A 15 -10.13 27.21 4.30
CA GLU A 15 -9.00 27.25 5.26
C GLU A 15 -7.68 26.75 4.66
N MET A 16 -7.74 25.78 3.75
CA MET A 16 -6.58 25.23 3.05
C MET A 16 -6.26 25.97 1.74
N ARG A 17 -6.90 27.13 1.52
CA ARG A 17 -6.77 27.99 0.35
C ARG A 17 -7.28 27.34 -0.96
N GLY A 18 -8.17 26.36 -0.88
CA GLY A 18 -8.97 25.84 -1.99
C GLY A 18 -10.24 26.64 -2.18
N ILE A 19 -10.91 26.48 -3.33
CA ILE A 19 -12.25 27.01 -3.58
C ILE A 19 -13.21 26.26 -2.66
N LYS A 20 -13.90 27.00 -1.78
CA LYS A 20 -14.89 26.38 -0.89
C LYS A 20 -16.13 26.01 -1.70
N VAL A 21 -16.54 24.74 -1.56
CA VAL A 21 -17.74 24.21 -2.21
C VAL A 21 -18.64 23.52 -1.19
N ASN A 22 -19.94 23.49 -1.50
CA ASN A 22 -20.89 22.68 -0.77
C ASN A 22 -20.91 21.21 -1.26
N ASP A 23 -21.78 20.38 -0.70
CA ASP A 23 -21.87 18.97 -1.05
C ASP A 23 -22.27 18.71 -2.52
N TYR A 24 -22.88 19.70 -3.19
CA TYR A 24 -23.22 19.64 -4.62
C TYR A 24 -22.11 20.19 -5.53
N LEU A 25 -20.96 20.57 -4.96
CA LEU A 25 -19.82 21.21 -5.64
C LEU A 25 -20.12 22.62 -6.15
N GLN A 26 -21.13 23.32 -5.60
CA GLN A 26 -21.35 24.74 -5.83
C GLN A 26 -20.42 25.58 -4.95
N THR A 27 -19.97 26.70 -5.48
CA THR A 27 -19.22 27.71 -4.76
C THR A 27 -20.14 28.56 -3.86
N SER A 28 -19.64 29.70 -3.37
CA SER A 28 -20.46 30.71 -2.67
C SER A 28 -21.46 31.43 -3.59
N ASP A 29 -21.28 31.33 -4.90
CA ASP A 29 -22.24 31.77 -5.91
C ASP A 29 -23.04 30.55 -6.43
N GLU A 30 -24.36 30.60 -6.36
CA GLU A 30 -25.25 29.49 -6.72
C GLU A 30 -25.20 29.09 -8.20
N HIS A 31 -24.69 29.98 -9.06
CA HIS A 31 -24.56 29.75 -10.50
C HIS A 31 -23.18 29.20 -10.89
N ILE A 32 -22.25 29.10 -9.93
CA ILE A 32 -20.85 28.71 -10.17
C ILE A 32 -20.53 27.42 -9.44
N TYR A 33 -20.06 26.43 -10.18
CA TYR A 33 -19.54 25.16 -9.65
C TYR A 33 -18.03 25.10 -9.80
N ALA A 34 -17.37 24.37 -8.91
CA ALA A 34 -15.93 24.13 -8.99
C ALA A 34 -15.61 22.65 -8.75
N VAL A 35 -14.58 22.15 -9.44
CA VAL A 35 -14.12 20.76 -9.39
C VAL A 35 -12.61 20.65 -9.48
N GLY A 36 -12.08 19.48 -9.19
CA GLY A 36 -10.68 19.11 -9.37
C GLY A 36 -9.77 19.60 -8.25
N ASP A 37 -8.52 19.84 -8.60
CA ASP A 37 -7.43 20.13 -7.65
C ASP A 37 -7.60 21.48 -6.94
N ALA A 38 -8.47 22.35 -7.45
CA ALA A 38 -8.68 23.68 -6.91
C ALA A 38 -9.65 23.74 -5.73
N ILE A 39 -10.51 22.72 -5.57
CA ILE A 39 -11.56 22.74 -4.56
C ILE A 39 -11.09 22.26 -3.19
N GLU A 40 -11.71 22.82 -2.17
CA GLU A 40 -11.62 22.37 -0.78
C GLU A 40 -12.93 21.71 -0.36
N PHE A 41 -12.84 20.47 0.11
CA PHE A 41 -13.99 19.69 0.55
C PHE A 41 -13.69 19.01 1.91
N ARG A 42 -14.70 18.40 2.54
CA ARG A 42 -14.52 17.69 3.81
C ARG A 42 -13.95 16.29 3.58
N HIS A 43 -12.87 15.98 4.31
CA HIS A 43 -12.27 14.65 4.27
C HIS A 43 -13.15 13.61 4.95
N PRO A 44 -13.52 12.49 4.30
CA PRO A 44 -14.52 11.54 4.82
C PRO A 44 -14.19 10.91 6.18
N LEU A 45 -12.90 10.81 6.54
CA LEU A 45 -12.47 10.20 7.80
C LEU A 45 -12.33 11.18 8.96
N THR A 46 -12.15 12.47 8.68
CA THR A 46 -11.84 13.47 9.72
C THR A 46 -12.84 14.61 9.80
N ASP A 47 -13.70 14.71 8.81
CA ASP A 47 -14.61 15.84 8.61
C ASP A 47 -13.93 17.22 8.61
N ARG A 48 -12.62 17.26 8.33
CA ARG A 48 -11.82 18.47 8.25
C ARG A 48 -11.64 18.92 6.80
N PRO A 49 -11.39 20.22 6.56
CA PRO A 49 -11.05 20.71 5.23
C PRO A 49 -9.89 19.94 4.61
N TRP A 50 -10.02 19.63 3.33
CA TRP A 50 -9.06 18.81 2.60
C TRP A 50 -8.91 19.23 1.15
N LEU A 51 -7.69 19.12 0.62
CA LEU A 51 -7.36 19.25 -0.80
C LEU A 51 -6.89 17.93 -1.33
N ASN A 52 -7.32 17.54 -2.53
CA ASN A 52 -6.99 16.25 -3.12
C ASN A 52 -6.63 16.40 -4.61
N TYR A 53 -5.35 16.33 -4.91
CA TYR A 53 -4.80 16.54 -6.26
C TYR A 53 -4.73 15.24 -7.05
N LEU A 54 -5.90 14.63 -7.34
CA LEU A 54 -6.01 13.33 -8.01
C LEU A 54 -7.07 13.36 -9.12
N ALA A 55 -6.70 12.85 -10.30
CA ALA A 55 -7.53 12.86 -11.49
C ALA A 55 -8.83 12.02 -11.36
N GLY A 56 -8.79 10.89 -10.65
CA GLY A 56 -9.96 10.04 -10.44
C GLY A 56 -11.12 10.76 -9.73
N PRO A 57 -10.89 11.35 -8.55
CA PRO A 57 -11.85 12.22 -7.88
C PRO A 57 -12.32 13.38 -8.75
N ALA A 58 -11.43 14.08 -9.46
CA ALA A 58 -11.77 15.19 -10.33
C ALA A 58 -12.75 14.80 -11.45
N ASN A 59 -12.52 13.66 -12.10
CA ASN A 59 -13.42 13.13 -13.13
C ASN A 59 -14.82 12.82 -12.55
N ARG A 60 -14.88 12.21 -11.37
CA ARG A 60 -16.18 11.92 -10.73
C ARG A 60 -16.90 13.21 -10.33
N GLN A 61 -16.18 14.21 -9.83
CA GLN A 61 -16.73 15.53 -9.51
C GLN A 61 -17.31 16.21 -10.76
N ALA A 62 -16.58 16.18 -11.89
CA ALA A 62 -17.06 16.76 -13.14
C ALA A 62 -18.39 16.14 -13.61
N ARG A 63 -18.54 14.81 -13.47
CA ARG A 63 -19.81 14.15 -13.79
C ARG A 63 -20.94 14.58 -12.86
N ILE A 64 -20.69 14.65 -11.56
CA ILE A 64 -21.67 15.12 -10.56
C ILE A 64 -22.13 16.54 -10.89
N VAL A 65 -21.18 17.43 -11.20
CA VAL A 65 -21.49 18.82 -11.54
C VAL A 65 -22.29 18.91 -12.82
N ALA A 66 -21.94 18.16 -13.87
CA ALA A 66 -22.68 18.15 -15.11
C ALA A 66 -24.17 17.75 -14.88
N ASP A 67 -24.41 16.70 -14.09
CA ASP A 67 -25.76 16.27 -13.73
C ASP A 67 -26.48 17.33 -12.89
N ASN A 68 -25.81 17.94 -11.90
CA ASN A 68 -26.39 18.97 -11.03
C ASN A 68 -26.74 20.26 -11.79
N MET A 69 -25.90 20.67 -12.74
CA MET A 69 -26.17 21.87 -13.57
C MET A 69 -27.39 21.69 -14.47
N VAL A 70 -27.64 20.47 -15.00
CA VAL A 70 -28.73 20.21 -15.94
C VAL A 70 -30.03 19.85 -15.22
N PHE A 71 -29.93 19.06 -14.15
CA PHE A 71 -31.11 18.48 -13.50
C PHE A 71 -31.42 19.05 -12.11
N GLY A 72 -30.64 20.08 -11.70
CA GLY A 72 -30.68 20.65 -10.36
C GLY A 72 -29.83 19.83 -9.36
N ASN A 73 -29.53 20.41 -8.23
CA ASN A 73 -28.68 19.82 -7.17
C ASN A 73 -29.31 18.57 -6.54
N LYS A 74 -29.02 17.40 -7.09
CA LYS A 74 -29.55 16.09 -6.66
C LYS A 74 -28.48 15.12 -6.21
N VAL A 75 -27.26 15.26 -6.73
CA VAL A 75 -26.15 14.32 -6.47
C VAL A 75 -25.09 15.00 -5.63
N THR A 76 -24.79 14.44 -4.47
CA THR A 76 -23.76 14.95 -3.58
C THR A 76 -22.40 14.29 -3.81
N TYR A 77 -21.35 15.01 -3.52
CA TYR A 77 -19.98 14.52 -3.50
C TYR A 77 -19.56 14.15 -2.08
N GLU A 78 -19.35 12.86 -1.83
CA GLU A 78 -19.01 12.30 -0.52
C GLU A 78 -17.53 12.50 -0.12
N GLY A 79 -16.77 13.24 -0.89
CA GLY A 79 -15.33 13.39 -0.71
C GLY A 79 -14.50 12.25 -1.28
N ALA A 80 -13.22 12.26 -0.96
CA ALA A 80 -12.24 11.25 -1.39
C ALA A 80 -11.28 10.93 -0.26
N VAL A 81 -10.91 9.65 -0.11
CA VAL A 81 -9.96 9.17 0.89
C VAL A 81 -8.48 9.33 0.47
N GLY A 82 -8.23 9.80 -0.74
CA GLY A 82 -6.88 10.12 -1.23
C GLY A 82 -6.09 8.87 -1.65
N THR A 83 -6.70 7.98 -2.45
CA THR A 83 -6.01 6.80 -2.99
C THR A 83 -5.08 7.19 -4.13
N SER A 84 -3.80 6.91 -3.97
CA SER A 84 -2.74 7.27 -4.91
C SER A 84 -1.76 6.14 -5.13
N ILE A 85 -1.17 6.11 -6.32
CA ILE A 85 -0.17 5.12 -6.72
C ILE A 85 0.88 5.79 -7.60
N ALA A 86 2.14 5.38 -7.43
CA ALA A 86 3.25 5.86 -8.24
C ALA A 86 4.22 4.70 -8.54
N LYS A 87 4.75 4.67 -9.75
CA LYS A 87 5.85 3.79 -10.14
C LYS A 87 7.16 4.58 -10.10
N ILE A 88 8.12 4.08 -9.32
CA ILE A 88 9.45 4.67 -9.15
C ILE A 88 10.46 3.63 -9.62
N PHE A 89 10.97 3.77 -10.82
CA PHE A 89 11.68 2.72 -11.55
C PHE A 89 10.84 1.45 -11.61
N ASP A 90 11.31 0.32 -11.07
CA ASP A 90 10.58 -0.95 -11.03
C ASP A 90 9.69 -1.09 -9.78
N MET A 91 9.86 -0.20 -8.81
CA MET A 91 9.11 -0.23 -7.55
C MET A 91 7.79 0.53 -7.68
N THR A 92 6.74 -0.03 -7.13
CA THR A 92 5.42 0.60 -7.01
C THR A 92 5.16 0.98 -5.56
N VAL A 93 4.72 2.21 -5.35
CA VAL A 93 4.33 2.74 -4.04
C VAL A 93 2.89 3.22 -4.11
N ALA A 94 2.05 2.80 -3.17
CA ALA A 94 0.65 3.21 -3.12
C ALA A 94 0.21 3.54 -1.69
N ALA A 95 -0.76 4.44 -1.59
CA ALA A 95 -1.35 4.83 -0.31
C ALA A 95 -2.84 5.14 -0.46
N SER A 96 -3.61 4.89 0.59
CA SER A 96 -5.01 5.29 0.71
C SER A 96 -5.33 5.68 2.15
N GLY A 97 -6.22 6.63 2.36
CA GLY A 97 -6.59 7.12 3.68
C GLY A 97 -5.49 7.93 4.36
N LEU A 98 -5.43 7.87 5.68
CA LEU A 98 -4.57 8.70 6.49
C LEU A 98 -3.33 7.94 7.00
N PRO A 99 -2.11 8.38 6.62
CA PRO A 99 -0.89 7.85 7.19
C PRO A 99 -0.73 8.29 8.65
N ALA A 100 0.04 7.53 9.44
CA ALA A 100 0.30 7.76 10.87
C ALA A 100 0.69 9.22 11.20
N LYS A 101 1.44 9.90 10.32
CA LYS A 101 1.82 11.31 10.50
C LYS A 101 0.59 12.23 10.52
N ARG A 102 -0.37 12.00 9.62
CA ARG A 102 -1.60 12.79 9.52
C ARG A 102 -2.55 12.50 10.69
N LEU A 103 -2.65 11.23 11.10
CA LEU A 103 -3.44 10.86 12.28
C LEU A 103 -2.93 11.55 13.53
N LYS A 104 -1.62 11.56 13.77
CA LYS A 104 -0.99 12.31 14.88
C LYS A 104 -1.29 13.80 14.83
N GLN A 105 -1.17 14.43 13.65
CA GLN A 105 -1.48 15.85 13.47
C GLN A 105 -2.96 16.16 13.71
N ALA A 106 -3.83 15.21 13.40
CA ALA A 106 -5.28 15.33 13.64
C ALA A 106 -5.69 15.01 15.09
N GLY A 107 -4.80 14.49 15.93
CA GLY A 107 -5.10 14.04 17.28
C GLY A 107 -5.98 12.78 17.29
N ILE A 108 -5.89 11.94 16.26
CA ILE A 108 -6.65 10.69 16.15
C ILE A 108 -5.78 9.54 16.63
N ASP A 109 -6.26 8.82 17.63
CA ASP A 109 -5.61 7.62 18.14
C ASP A 109 -5.66 6.49 17.11
N TYR A 110 -4.54 5.79 16.98
CA TYR A 110 -4.42 4.68 16.04
C TYR A 110 -3.44 3.62 16.53
N LEU A 111 -3.69 2.40 16.11
CA LEU A 111 -2.74 1.30 16.09
C LEU A 111 -2.25 1.09 14.65
N SER A 112 -1.15 0.36 14.49
CA SER A 112 -0.68 -0.01 13.16
C SER A 112 -0.16 -1.43 13.11
N ALA A 113 -0.33 -2.07 11.95
CA ALA A 113 0.28 -3.34 11.61
C ALA A 113 1.14 -3.16 10.35
N THR A 114 2.29 -3.82 10.32
CA THR A 114 3.14 -3.91 9.12
C THR A 114 3.43 -5.35 8.85
N ILE A 115 3.17 -5.78 7.64
CA ILE A 115 3.44 -7.13 7.15
C ILE A 115 4.34 -7.11 5.93
N HIS A 116 4.96 -8.25 5.67
CA HIS A 116 5.67 -8.53 4.43
C HIS A 116 5.11 -9.82 3.84
N SER A 117 4.58 -9.76 2.63
CA SER A 117 3.91 -10.87 1.97
C SER A 117 4.30 -10.93 0.49
N GLY A 118 4.27 -12.11 -0.11
CA GLY A 118 4.51 -12.26 -1.55
C GLY A 118 3.38 -11.65 -2.38
N SER A 119 3.70 -11.22 -3.59
CA SER A 119 2.71 -10.74 -4.57
C SER A 119 1.72 -11.83 -4.96
N HIS A 120 2.19 -13.08 -4.97
CA HIS A 120 1.42 -14.30 -5.25
C HIS A 120 2.06 -15.51 -4.55
N ALA A 121 1.60 -16.71 -4.85
CA ALA A 121 2.06 -17.94 -4.21
C ALA A 121 3.57 -18.14 -4.41
N GLY A 122 4.33 -18.29 -3.30
CA GLY A 122 5.78 -18.31 -3.32
C GLY A 122 6.42 -19.52 -4.04
N TYR A 123 5.63 -20.56 -4.33
CA TYR A 123 6.05 -21.71 -5.15
C TYR A 123 5.86 -21.47 -6.67
N TYR A 124 5.16 -20.39 -7.04
CA TYR A 124 5.01 -19.97 -8.44
C TYR A 124 6.13 -18.97 -8.79
N PRO A 125 6.70 -19.03 -10.01
CA PRO A 125 7.81 -18.18 -10.40
C PRO A 125 7.53 -16.68 -10.22
N ASP A 126 8.59 -15.90 -9.98
CA ASP A 126 8.58 -14.44 -9.93
C ASP A 126 7.75 -13.82 -8.78
N ALA A 127 7.48 -14.58 -7.73
CA ALA A 127 6.86 -14.03 -6.53
C ALA A 127 7.80 -13.03 -5.83
N LEU A 128 7.43 -11.74 -5.87
CA LEU A 128 8.18 -10.66 -5.23
C LEU A 128 7.46 -10.18 -3.96
N GLN A 129 8.24 -9.89 -2.94
CA GLN A 129 7.69 -9.48 -1.65
C GLN A 129 7.26 -8.02 -1.66
N MET A 130 6.06 -7.74 -1.14
CA MET A 130 5.57 -6.39 -0.83
C MET A 130 5.54 -6.15 0.68
N SER A 131 5.67 -4.89 1.08
CA SER A 131 5.51 -4.41 2.44
C SER A 131 4.21 -3.64 2.53
N ILE A 132 3.33 -4.03 3.44
CA ILE A 132 2.03 -3.39 3.66
C ILE A 132 1.98 -2.87 5.08
N LYS A 133 1.62 -1.60 5.24
CA LYS A 133 1.34 -1.00 6.54
C LYS A 133 -0.09 -0.49 6.55
N ILE A 134 -0.85 -0.85 7.58
CA ILE A 134 -2.18 -0.32 7.83
C ILE A 134 -2.22 0.44 9.15
N THR A 135 -3.11 1.42 9.23
CA THR A 135 -3.47 2.15 10.45
C THR A 135 -4.95 1.95 10.72
N PHE A 136 -5.32 1.76 11.99
CA PHE A 136 -6.70 1.46 12.37
C PHE A 136 -7.00 1.96 13.79
N SER A 137 -8.28 2.19 14.06
CA SER A 137 -8.75 2.66 15.36
C SER A 137 -8.54 1.60 16.45
N PRO A 138 -7.98 1.96 17.61
CA PRO A 138 -7.84 1.04 18.74
C PRO A 138 -9.19 0.66 19.38
N VAL A 139 -10.25 1.45 19.14
CA VAL A 139 -11.56 1.28 19.80
C VAL A 139 -12.42 0.25 19.07
N ASN A 140 -12.52 0.34 17.76
CA ASN A 140 -13.45 -0.45 16.96
C ASN A 140 -12.82 -1.11 15.72
N GLY A 141 -11.51 -0.95 15.52
CA GLY A 141 -10.81 -1.52 14.39
C GLY A 141 -11.10 -0.85 13.05
N LYS A 142 -11.80 0.32 13.01
CA LYS A 142 -12.05 1.06 11.77
C LYS A 142 -10.74 1.30 11.04
N LEU A 143 -10.69 0.93 9.75
CA LEU A 143 -9.51 1.12 8.92
C LEU A 143 -9.35 2.61 8.58
N LEU A 144 -8.19 3.18 8.91
CA LEU A 144 -7.90 4.61 8.76
C LEU A 144 -6.96 4.90 7.60
N GLY A 145 -6.11 3.96 7.24
CA GLY A 145 -5.18 4.14 6.15
C GLY A 145 -4.38 2.88 5.82
N ALA A 146 -3.88 2.83 4.59
CA ALA A 146 -3.01 1.78 4.09
C ALA A 146 -1.88 2.36 3.24
N GLN A 147 -0.71 1.73 3.29
CA GLN A 147 0.46 2.04 2.48
C GLN A 147 1.08 0.72 2.00
N ILE A 148 1.43 0.66 0.73
CA ILE A 148 2.04 -0.53 0.13
C ILE A 148 3.29 -0.11 -0.65
N VAL A 149 4.36 -0.88 -0.50
CA VAL A 149 5.58 -0.78 -1.31
C VAL A 149 5.90 -2.17 -1.83
N GLY A 150 6.05 -2.32 -3.13
CA GLY A 150 6.34 -3.60 -3.77
C GLY A 150 6.61 -3.44 -5.26
N TYR A 151 6.62 -4.55 -5.98
CA TYR A 151 6.85 -4.56 -7.42
C TYR A 151 5.58 -4.95 -8.19
N ASN A 152 4.92 -6.03 -7.80
CA ASN A 152 3.74 -6.58 -8.46
C ASN A 152 2.53 -6.63 -7.51
N GLY A 153 1.32 -6.42 -8.03
CA GLY A 153 0.06 -6.60 -7.31
C GLY A 153 -0.21 -5.55 -6.22
N VAL A 154 0.50 -4.42 -6.24
CA VAL A 154 0.29 -3.29 -5.33
C VAL A 154 -1.00 -2.56 -5.66
N ASP A 155 -1.28 -2.39 -6.96
CA ASP A 155 -2.47 -1.75 -7.52
C ASP A 155 -3.76 -2.43 -7.04
N LYS A 156 -3.88 -3.73 -7.25
CA LYS A 156 -5.03 -4.52 -6.77
C LYS A 156 -5.30 -4.31 -5.28
N ARG A 157 -4.25 -4.43 -4.45
CA ARG A 157 -4.41 -4.40 -2.98
C ARG A 157 -4.72 -3.01 -2.45
N ILE A 158 -4.14 -1.96 -3.03
CA ILE A 158 -4.47 -0.61 -2.56
C ILE A 158 -5.93 -0.25 -2.87
N ASP A 159 -6.47 -0.74 -3.99
CA ASP A 159 -7.88 -0.54 -4.33
C ASP A 159 -8.81 -1.28 -3.36
N GLU A 160 -8.48 -2.51 -2.96
CA GLU A 160 -9.21 -3.24 -1.93
C GLU A 160 -9.22 -2.49 -0.59
N PHE A 161 -8.06 -2.01 -0.11
CA PHE A 161 -7.99 -1.18 1.09
C PHE A 161 -8.80 0.10 0.94
N SER A 162 -8.75 0.76 -0.21
CA SER A 162 -9.46 2.02 -0.44
C SER A 162 -10.97 1.85 -0.36
N GLN A 163 -11.51 0.73 -0.84
CA GLN A 163 -12.93 0.42 -0.73
C GLN A 163 -13.36 0.22 0.73
N VAL A 164 -12.57 -0.55 1.51
CA VAL A 164 -12.86 -0.75 2.94
C VAL A 164 -12.80 0.59 3.69
N ILE A 165 -11.78 1.42 3.44
CA ILE A 165 -11.66 2.75 4.06
C ILE A 165 -12.85 3.64 3.69
N LYS A 166 -13.21 3.70 2.39
CA LYS A 166 -14.29 4.54 1.88
C LYS A 166 -15.64 4.20 2.49
N HIS A 167 -15.91 2.92 2.71
CA HIS A 167 -17.16 2.44 3.30
C HIS A 167 -17.13 2.38 4.84
N ASN A 168 -16.15 3.04 5.48
CA ASN A 168 -15.98 3.04 6.93
C ASN A 168 -15.82 1.65 7.54
N GLY A 169 -15.30 0.71 6.75
CA GLY A 169 -15.05 -0.66 7.18
C GLY A 169 -13.90 -0.78 8.18
N THR A 170 -13.77 -1.97 8.70
CA THR A 170 -12.85 -2.33 9.79
C THR A 170 -11.78 -3.30 9.32
N VAL A 171 -10.83 -3.60 10.18
CA VAL A 171 -9.83 -4.67 9.93
C VAL A 171 -10.48 -6.05 9.81
N TYR A 172 -11.69 -6.25 10.34
CA TYR A 172 -12.44 -7.49 10.20
C TYR A 172 -13.03 -7.65 8.81
N ASP A 173 -13.41 -6.54 8.16
CA ASP A 173 -13.85 -6.56 6.77
C ASP A 173 -12.72 -6.98 5.82
N LEU A 174 -11.45 -6.61 6.13
CA LEU A 174 -10.29 -7.11 5.39
C LEU A 174 -10.15 -8.65 5.45
N MET A 175 -10.53 -9.25 6.57
CA MET A 175 -10.49 -10.70 6.74
C MET A 175 -11.60 -11.42 5.97
N ALA A 176 -12.70 -10.72 5.72
CA ALA A 176 -13.91 -11.24 5.09
C ALA A 176 -13.94 -11.02 3.57
N LEU A 177 -12.95 -10.31 3.01
CA LEU A 177 -12.88 -10.10 1.56
C LEU A 177 -12.78 -11.43 0.81
N GLU A 178 -13.65 -11.62 -0.16
CA GLU A 178 -13.60 -12.74 -1.10
C GLU A 178 -12.73 -12.33 -2.30
N GLN A 179 -11.50 -12.85 -2.32
CA GLN A 179 -10.52 -12.48 -3.32
C GLN A 179 -10.30 -13.61 -4.31
N ALA A 180 -10.20 -13.26 -5.59
CA ALA A 180 -9.86 -14.24 -6.63
C ALA A 180 -8.46 -14.82 -6.38
N TYR A 181 -8.35 -16.15 -6.39
CA TYR A 181 -7.12 -16.87 -6.18
C TYR A 181 -6.82 -17.85 -7.31
N ALA A 182 -5.62 -17.72 -7.84
CA ALA A 182 -4.85 -18.76 -8.47
C ALA A 182 -3.36 -18.44 -8.26
N PRO A 183 -2.44 -19.45 -8.30
CA PRO A 183 -1.03 -19.25 -7.95
C PRO A 183 -0.33 -18.06 -8.59
N PRO A 184 -0.57 -17.72 -9.89
CA PRO A 184 0.06 -16.55 -10.53
C PRO A 184 -0.44 -15.19 -10.03
N PHE A 185 -1.62 -15.11 -9.42
CA PHE A 185 -2.30 -13.84 -9.11
C PHE A 185 -2.29 -13.47 -7.63
N SER A 186 -2.28 -14.47 -6.75
CA SER A 186 -2.32 -14.25 -5.31
C SER A 186 -1.81 -15.47 -4.53
N SER A 187 -1.86 -15.38 -3.21
CA SER A 187 -1.78 -16.52 -2.29
C SER A 187 -3.17 -16.86 -1.79
N ALA A 188 -3.42 -18.09 -1.35
CA ALA A 188 -4.70 -18.49 -0.74
C ALA A 188 -5.06 -17.62 0.48
N LYS A 189 -4.04 -17.09 1.18
CA LYS A 189 -4.18 -15.99 2.14
C LYS A 189 -3.63 -14.73 1.49
N ASP A 190 -4.51 -13.93 0.86
CA ASP A 190 -4.08 -12.67 0.23
C ASP A 190 -3.42 -11.74 1.26
N PRO A 191 -2.41 -10.97 0.85
CA PRO A 191 -1.77 -9.98 1.72
C PRO A 191 -2.72 -9.02 2.45
N VAL A 192 -3.85 -8.65 1.84
CA VAL A 192 -4.86 -7.79 2.49
C VAL A 192 -5.52 -8.51 3.65
N ALA A 193 -5.93 -9.77 3.47
CA ALA A 193 -6.48 -10.59 4.54
C ALA A 193 -5.45 -10.82 5.67
N VAL A 194 -4.17 -11.07 5.31
CA VAL A 194 -3.09 -11.22 6.30
C VAL A 194 -2.90 -9.94 7.13
N ALA A 195 -2.98 -8.75 6.51
CA ALA A 195 -2.94 -7.49 7.25
C ALA A 195 -4.11 -7.38 8.24
N GLY A 196 -5.31 -7.78 7.83
CA GLY A 196 -6.49 -7.90 8.68
C GLY A 196 -6.27 -8.86 9.86
N TYR A 197 -5.74 -10.06 9.62
CA TYR A 197 -5.47 -11.04 10.70
C TYR A 197 -4.48 -10.50 11.74
N VAL A 198 -3.39 -9.86 11.30
CA VAL A 198 -2.41 -9.27 12.23
C VAL A 198 -3.04 -8.14 13.05
N ALA A 199 -3.80 -7.26 12.41
CA ALA A 199 -4.50 -6.18 13.11
C ALA A 199 -5.55 -6.70 14.11
N GLY A 200 -6.32 -7.71 13.72
CA GLY A 200 -7.30 -8.35 14.61
C GLY A 200 -6.65 -9.05 15.83
N ASN A 201 -5.48 -9.66 15.64
CA ASN A 201 -4.71 -10.23 16.74
C ASN A 201 -4.19 -9.15 17.71
N ILE A 202 -3.85 -7.97 17.20
CA ILE A 202 -3.47 -6.82 18.04
C ILE A 202 -4.69 -6.31 18.82
N LEU A 203 -5.83 -6.08 18.16
CA LEU A 203 -7.05 -5.57 18.78
C LEU A 203 -7.62 -6.51 19.85
N SER A 204 -7.59 -7.81 19.58
CA SER A 204 -8.09 -8.82 20.53
C SER A 204 -7.12 -9.13 21.68
N GLY A 205 -5.95 -8.48 21.72
CA GLY A 205 -4.93 -8.73 22.73
C GLY A 205 -4.17 -10.07 22.57
N LYS A 206 -4.44 -10.83 21.51
CA LYS A 206 -3.73 -12.09 21.22
C LYS A 206 -2.24 -11.87 20.88
N MET A 207 -1.89 -10.65 20.49
CA MET A 207 -0.51 -10.25 20.25
C MET A 207 -0.29 -8.83 20.73
N LYS A 208 0.69 -8.61 21.58
CA LYS A 208 1.17 -7.28 21.96
C LYS A 208 2.22 -6.81 20.95
N PRO A 209 1.98 -5.73 20.21
CA PRO A 209 2.95 -5.22 19.24
C PRO A 209 4.14 -4.56 19.92
N LEU A 210 5.33 -4.73 19.35
CA LEU A 210 6.52 -3.94 19.63
C LEU A 210 6.86 -3.17 18.35
N TYR A 211 6.89 -1.85 18.44
CA TYR A 211 7.26 -1.03 17.28
C TYR A 211 8.77 -0.77 17.27
N TRP A 212 9.35 -0.60 16.08
CA TRP A 212 10.78 -0.43 15.91
C TRP A 212 11.36 0.77 16.70
N ARG A 213 10.60 1.87 16.83
CA ARG A 213 11.02 3.02 17.63
C ARG A 213 11.06 2.72 19.12
N GLU A 214 10.13 1.92 19.62
CA GLU A 214 10.10 1.49 21.01
C GLU A 214 11.29 0.57 21.30
N LEU A 215 11.59 -0.36 20.38
CA LEU A 215 12.76 -1.23 20.53
C LEU A 215 14.07 -0.43 20.47
N GLN A 216 14.17 0.58 19.60
CA GLN A 216 15.35 1.43 19.50
C GLN A 216 15.58 2.26 20.78
N ALA A 217 14.51 2.66 21.45
CA ALA A 217 14.56 3.43 22.70
C ALA A 217 14.61 2.55 23.97
N ALA A 218 14.47 1.23 23.83
CA ALA A 218 14.40 0.32 24.97
C ALA A 218 15.75 0.17 25.67
N ASP A 219 15.72 0.12 27.00
CA ASP A 219 16.85 -0.31 27.83
C ASP A 219 16.94 -1.85 27.79
N LEU A 220 17.83 -2.36 26.96
CA LEU A 220 17.98 -3.80 26.75
C LEU A 220 18.51 -4.56 28.00
N SER A 221 18.95 -3.87 29.06
CA SER A 221 19.29 -4.53 30.33
C SER A 221 18.05 -4.96 31.13
N LYS A 222 16.92 -4.35 30.86
CA LYS A 222 15.63 -4.57 31.54
C LYS A 222 14.69 -5.52 30.80
N VAL A 223 15.05 -5.98 29.62
CA VAL A 223 14.23 -6.87 28.79
C VAL A 223 15.07 -8.04 28.28
N THR A 224 14.41 -9.14 27.94
CA THR A 224 15.06 -10.24 27.23
C THR A 224 14.72 -10.12 25.75
N LEU A 225 15.70 -9.78 24.93
CA LEU A 225 15.55 -9.68 23.47
C LEU A 225 15.90 -11.01 22.83
N VAL A 226 14.97 -11.62 22.09
CA VAL A 226 15.11 -12.96 21.53
C VAL A 226 14.88 -12.94 20.01
N ASP A 227 15.84 -13.52 19.31
CA ASP A 227 15.73 -13.85 17.89
C ASP A 227 15.23 -15.29 17.74
N VAL A 228 14.05 -15.45 17.16
CA VAL A 228 13.44 -16.78 16.96
C VAL A 228 13.69 -17.36 15.57
N ARG A 229 14.67 -16.82 14.85
CA ARG A 229 15.15 -17.36 13.58
C ARG A 229 16.08 -18.54 13.79
N THR A 230 16.40 -19.23 12.70
CA THR A 230 17.40 -20.33 12.75
C THR A 230 18.78 -19.80 13.16
N PRO A 231 19.69 -20.66 13.67
CA PRO A 231 21.06 -20.29 14.00
C PRO A 231 21.82 -19.69 12.81
N ASP A 232 21.61 -20.21 11.60
CA ASP A 232 22.23 -19.71 10.38
C ASP A 232 21.75 -18.29 10.04
N GLU A 233 20.43 -18.03 10.15
CA GLU A 233 19.89 -16.69 9.97
C GLU A 233 20.44 -15.70 11.03
N PHE A 234 20.62 -16.16 12.26
CA PHE A 234 21.19 -15.37 13.34
C PHE A 234 22.65 -15.01 13.06
N ALA A 235 23.44 -15.97 12.60
CA ALA A 235 24.85 -15.78 12.24
C ALA A 235 25.05 -14.77 11.10
N LEU A 236 24.08 -14.69 10.17
CA LEU A 236 24.06 -13.68 9.08
C LEU A 236 23.78 -12.24 9.56
N GLY A 237 23.57 -12.06 10.85
CA GLY A 237 23.39 -10.76 11.49
C GLY A 237 22.09 -10.64 12.29
N ALA A 238 22.24 -10.28 13.55
CA ALA A 238 21.19 -10.15 14.55
C ALA A 238 21.18 -8.74 15.17
N LEU A 239 20.17 -8.43 15.96
CA LEU A 239 20.13 -7.21 16.77
C LEU A 239 21.10 -7.37 17.96
N LYS A 240 21.82 -6.29 18.26
CA LYS A 240 22.79 -6.29 19.38
C LYS A 240 22.09 -6.64 20.70
N GLY A 241 22.64 -7.59 21.43
CA GLY A 241 22.12 -8.05 22.71
C GLY A 241 20.99 -9.08 22.60
N ALA A 242 20.64 -9.54 21.41
CA ALA A 242 19.67 -10.61 21.22
C ALA A 242 20.28 -11.99 21.53
N VAL A 243 19.49 -12.85 22.16
CA VAL A 243 19.78 -14.27 22.34
C VAL A 243 19.03 -15.03 21.22
N ASN A 244 19.68 -16.05 20.63
CA ASN A 244 19.04 -16.89 19.63
C ASN A 244 18.38 -18.10 20.27
N ILE A 245 17.05 -18.16 20.14
CA ILE A 245 16.26 -19.35 20.47
C ILE A 245 15.29 -19.59 19.33
N PRO A 246 15.61 -20.49 18.42
CA PRO A 246 14.73 -20.82 17.29
C PRO A 246 13.31 -21.14 17.73
N LEU A 247 12.32 -20.81 16.91
CA LEU A 247 10.91 -21.09 17.20
C LEU A 247 10.69 -22.56 17.53
N ASP A 248 11.36 -23.46 16.82
CA ASP A 248 11.19 -24.92 16.98
C ASP A 248 11.69 -25.41 18.33
N ASP A 249 12.75 -24.78 18.87
CA ASP A 249 13.34 -25.10 20.18
C ASP A 249 12.64 -24.37 21.34
N MET A 250 11.70 -23.45 21.05
CA MET A 250 11.14 -22.53 22.05
C MET A 250 10.54 -23.25 23.25
N ARG A 251 9.81 -24.36 23.03
CA ARG A 251 9.14 -25.09 24.12
C ARG A 251 10.10 -25.75 25.09
N GLU A 252 11.25 -26.21 24.60
CA GLU A 252 12.27 -26.85 25.40
C GLU A 252 13.14 -25.83 26.12
N ARG A 253 13.45 -24.72 25.43
CA ARG A 253 14.39 -23.70 25.87
C ARG A 253 13.77 -22.49 26.57
N MET A 254 12.45 -22.37 26.65
CA MET A 254 11.78 -21.24 27.32
C MET A 254 12.14 -21.09 28.81
N LYS A 255 12.66 -22.14 29.45
CA LYS A 255 13.16 -22.11 30.84
C LYS A 255 14.46 -21.29 31.00
N GLU A 256 15.16 -21.00 29.89
CA GLU A 256 16.34 -20.14 29.87
C GLU A 256 15.98 -18.66 30.09
N PHE A 257 14.69 -18.30 29.95
CA PHE A 257 14.25 -16.92 30.16
C PHE A 257 13.90 -16.61 31.59
N PRO A 258 14.31 -15.46 32.13
CA PRO A 258 13.77 -14.97 33.40
C PRO A 258 12.29 -14.58 33.20
N GLN A 259 11.40 -15.13 34.03
CA GLN A 259 9.97 -14.87 33.96
C GLN A 259 9.57 -13.49 34.48
N ASP A 260 10.46 -12.84 35.23
CA ASP A 260 10.28 -11.52 35.83
C ASP A 260 10.60 -10.34 34.89
N LYS A 261 11.17 -10.62 33.71
CA LYS A 261 11.51 -9.61 32.70
C LYS A 261 10.59 -9.68 31.48
N PRO A 262 10.23 -8.54 30.90
CA PRO A 262 9.57 -8.51 29.59
C PRO A 262 10.40 -9.22 28.51
N VAL A 263 9.73 -10.00 27.66
CA VAL A 263 10.34 -10.71 26.55
C VAL A 263 9.96 -10.03 25.24
N TYR A 264 10.96 -9.57 24.50
CA TYR A 264 10.82 -8.95 23.18
C TYR A 264 11.29 -9.93 22.12
N LEU A 265 10.37 -10.34 21.26
CA LEU A 265 10.60 -11.35 20.22
C LEU A 265 10.72 -10.70 18.85
N TYR A 266 11.59 -11.22 18.03
CA TYR A 266 11.60 -10.90 16.60
C TYR A 266 12.01 -12.09 15.74
N CYS A 267 11.58 -12.07 14.49
CA CYS A 267 12.09 -12.92 13.43
C CYS A 267 12.34 -12.09 12.16
N GLY A 268 12.45 -12.69 10.99
CA GLY A 268 12.65 -11.98 9.74
C GLY A 268 11.56 -10.96 9.42
N VAL A 269 10.27 -11.35 9.54
CA VAL A 269 9.09 -10.57 9.06
C VAL A 269 7.95 -10.46 10.07
N GLY A 270 8.01 -11.13 11.23
CA GLY A 270 7.02 -11.04 12.32
C GLY A 270 6.22 -12.31 12.62
N LEU A 271 6.05 -13.26 11.66
CA LEU A 271 5.21 -14.45 11.85
C LEU A 271 5.76 -15.40 12.91
N ARG A 272 7.02 -15.82 12.82
CA ARG A 272 7.62 -16.72 13.81
C ARG A 272 7.64 -16.11 15.21
N GLY A 273 7.87 -14.77 15.29
CA GLY A 273 7.77 -14.03 16.56
C GLY A 273 6.37 -14.07 17.16
N TYR A 274 5.32 -13.97 16.34
CA TYR A 274 3.94 -14.13 16.79
C TYR A 274 3.68 -15.54 17.32
N LEU A 275 4.12 -16.58 16.64
CA LEU A 275 3.97 -17.97 17.10
C LEU A 275 4.70 -18.21 18.42
N ALA A 276 5.95 -17.72 18.54
CA ALA A 276 6.71 -17.78 19.76
C ALA A 276 6.05 -17.00 20.92
N SER A 277 5.47 -15.83 20.66
CA SER A 277 4.77 -15.07 21.70
C SER A 277 3.58 -15.83 22.27
N ASN A 278 2.82 -16.55 21.42
CA ASN A 278 1.73 -17.40 21.91
C ASN A 278 2.23 -18.56 22.74
N ILE A 279 3.34 -19.20 22.37
CA ILE A 279 3.94 -20.27 23.20
C ILE A 279 4.29 -19.73 24.59
N LEU A 280 4.97 -18.60 24.67
CA LEU A 280 5.39 -18.02 25.95
C LEU A 280 4.20 -17.58 26.81
N LEU A 281 3.22 -16.86 26.22
CA LEU A 281 2.02 -16.41 26.92
C LEU A 281 1.22 -17.59 27.51
N GLN A 282 1.08 -18.70 26.75
CA GLN A 282 0.40 -19.90 27.22
C GLN A 282 1.16 -20.65 28.34
N ASN A 283 2.45 -20.36 28.49
CA ASN A 283 3.30 -20.95 29.53
C ASN A 283 3.58 -19.95 30.68
N GLY A 284 2.76 -18.91 30.84
CA GLY A 284 2.74 -18.05 32.01
C GLY A 284 3.67 -16.84 31.97
N PHE A 285 4.26 -16.53 30.83
CA PHE A 285 5.05 -15.28 30.68
C PHE A 285 4.07 -14.09 30.61
N GLY A 286 4.23 -13.10 31.47
CA GLY A 286 3.28 -11.99 31.62
C GLY A 286 3.39 -10.90 30.56
N GLU A 287 4.61 -10.53 30.17
CA GLU A 287 4.86 -9.45 29.21
C GLU A 287 5.71 -9.96 28.05
N VAL A 288 5.03 -10.30 26.97
CA VAL A 288 5.67 -10.77 25.71
C VAL A 288 5.22 -9.88 24.56
N ARG A 289 6.18 -9.31 23.84
CA ARG A 289 5.90 -8.41 22.71
C ARG A 289 6.60 -8.90 21.44
N ASN A 290 5.92 -8.80 20.30
CA ASN A 290 6.47 -9.19 18.99
C ASN A 290 6.78 -7.97 18.13
N LEU A 291 8.01 -7.89 17.61
CA LEU A 291 8.44 -6.82 16.71
C LEU A 291 7.66 -6.86 15.39
N ILE A 292 6.83 -5.86 15.19
CA ILE A 292 6.00 -5.70 14.00
C ILE A 292 6.88 -5.50 12.76
N GLY A 293 6.63 -6.29 11.71
CA GLY A 293 7.44 -6.29 10.48
C GLY A 293 8.83 -6.90 10.63
N GLY A 294 9.18 -7.40 11.84
CA GLY A 294 10.40 -8.12 12.14
C GLY A 294 11.69 -7.36 11.85
N LEU A 295 12.78 -8.09 11.74
CA LEU A 295 14.12 -7.56 11.46
C LEU A 295 14.17 -6.79 10.14
N LYS A 296 13.41 -7.21 9.13
CA LYS A 296 13.36 -6.56 7.82
C LYS A 296 12.91 -5.10 7.94
N LEU A 297 11.78 -4.86 8.63
CA LEU A 297 11.30 -3.49 8.85
C LEU A 297 12.26 -2.70 9.74
N TYR A 298 12.77 -3.31 10.81
CA TYR A 298 13.71 -2.65 11.72
C TYR A 298 14.94 -2.15 10.96
N LYS A 299 15.63 -3.03 10.21
CA LYS A 299 16.80 -2.66 9.40
C LYS A 299 16.47 -1.54 8.40
N ALA A 300 15.36 -1.64 7.68
CA ALA A 300 14.96 -0.62 6.71
C ALA A 300 14.66 0.74 7.37
N ALA A 301 14.02 0.74 8.54
CA ALA A 301 13.63 1.95 9.25
C ALA A 301 14.80 2.65 9.99
N THR A 302 15.85 1.90 10.32
CA THR A 302 17.03 2.40 11.06
C THR A 302 18.27 2.56 10.18
N ALA A 303 18.19 2.16 8.91
CA ALA A 303 19.28 2.38 7.96
C ALA A 303 19.57 3.89 7.80
N PRO A 304 20.86 4.27 7.76
CA PRO A 304 21.21 5.65 7.48
C PRO A 304 20.72 6.04 6.08
N LEU A 305 20.12 7.23 5.97
CA LEU A 305 19.74 7.75 4.67
C LEU A 305 21.00 7.94 3.81
N PRO A 306 20.98 7.56 2.52
CA PRO A 306 22.09 7.83 1.62
C PRO A 306 22.32 9.34 1.60
N LYS A 307 23.57 9.76 1.76
CA LYS A 307 23.94 11.16 1.59
C LYS A 307 23.57 11.58 0.15
N PRO A 308 22.97 12.76 -0.05
CA PRO A 308 22.79 13.28 -1.40
C PRO A 308 24.15 13.26 -2.10
N LYS A 309 24.21 12.71 -3.31
CA LYS A 309 25.38 12.88 -4.15
C LYS A 309 25.48 14.38 -4.44
N GLU A 310 26.52 15.03 -3.98
CA GLU A 310 26.85 16.38 -4.42
C GLU A 310 27.10 16.26 -5.94
N PHE A 311 26.17 16.80 -6.72
CA PHE A 311 26.44 17.03 -8.14
C PHE A 311 27.47 18.15 -8.17
N SER A 312 28.74 17.81 -8.33
CA SER A 312 29.76 18.79 -8.66
C SER A 312 29.37 19.40 -10.01
N ASN A 313 28.91 20.62 -9.99
CA ASN A 313 28.75 21.44 -11.18
C ASN A 313 30.16 21.77 -11.75
N SER A 314 30.81 20.81 -12.35
CA SER A 314 31.95 21.03 -13.23
C SER A 314 31.44 21.28 -14.65
N GLY A 315 30.65 22.30 -14.80
CA GLY A 315 30.21 22.84 -16.08
C GLY A 315 30.95 24.15 -16.33
N SER A 316 32.04 24.07 -17.09
CA SER A 316 32.71 25.21 -17.67
C SER A 316 31.71 26.16 -18.33
N SER A 317 31.67 27.39 -17.86
CA SER A 317 30.99 28.49 -18.52
C SER A 317 31.62 28.74 -19.89
N SER A 318 30.99 28.28 -20.96
CA SER A 318 31.15 28.85 -22.28
C SER A 318 29.89 29.68 -22.57
N SER A 319 30.03 30.96 -22.44
CA SER A 319 29.09 31.96 -22.93
C SER A 319 29.02 31.87 -24.46
N ASP A 320 27.96 31.32 -24.98
CA ASP A 320 27.58 31.49 -26.38
C ASP A 320 26.13 31.97 -26.44
N SER A 321 26.01 33.29 -26.69
CA SER A 321 24.76 33.99 -26.88
C SER A 321 24.29 33.81 -28.31
N SER A 322 23.47 32.84 -28.60
CA SER A 322 22.67 32.78 -29.83
C SER A 322 21.19 32.96 -29.50
N LYS A 323 20.66 34.13 -29.88
CA LYS A 323 19.24 34.45 -29.88
C LYS A 323 18.49 33.41 -30.69
N VAL A 324 17.56 32.73 -30.06
CA VAL A 324 16.54 31.92 -30.74
C VAL A 324 15.29 32.78 -30.91
N ASP A 325 14.98 33.03 -32.16
CA ASP A 325 13.84 33.80 -32.69
C ASP A 325 12.54 32.98 -32.43
N HIS A 326 11.58 33.58 -31.73
CA HIS A 326 10.26 33.01 -31.52
C HIS A 326 9.30 33.52 -32.60
N SER A 327 9.30 32.90 -33.76
CA SER A 327 8.17 33.02 -34.68
C SER A 327 8.03 31.74 -35.52
N GLU A 328 6.76 31.28 -35.62
CA GLU A 328 6.27 30.15 -36.41
C GLU A 328 6.36 28.80 -35.76
N HIS A 329 5.21 28.38 -35.15
CA HIS A 329 4.62 27.05 -35.41
C HIS A 329 3.21 26.98 -34.80
N SER A 330 2.26 27.46 -35.56
CA SER A 330 0.86 27.06 -35.43
C SER A 330 0.46 26.41 -36.74
N LYS A 331 0.32 25.12 -36.72
CA LYS A 331 -0.50 24.25 -37.58
C LYS A 331 0.24 22.93 -37.77
N ASP A 332 -0.49 21.84 -37.50
CA ASP A 332 -0.16 20.43 -37.73
C ASP A 332 0.20 19.63 -36.48
N SER A 333 -0.83 19.24 -35.74
CA SER A 333 -0.79 18.02 -34.93
C SER A 333 -2.19 17.42 -34.73
N ALA A 334 -2.92 17.25 -35.82
CA ALA A 334 -4.09 16.37 -35.92
C ALA A 334 -3.79 15.24 -36.91
N GLU A 335 -2.64 14.58 -36.73
CA GLU A 335 -2.34 13.36 -37.48
C GLU A 335 -1.72 12.32 -36.59
N ALA A 336 -2.32 11.14 -36.65
CA ALA A 336 -1.72 9.84 -36.50
C ALA A 336 -1.38 9.33 -35.09
N TYR A 337 -2.38 8.91 -34.32
CA TYR A 337 -2.28 7.59 -33.73
C TYR A 337 -3.16 6.58 -34.51
N THR A 338 -2.94 6.50 -35.81
CA THR A 338 -3.25 5.29 -36.56
C THR A 338 -2.09 4.34 -36.32
N ILE A 339 -2.21 3.47 -35.31
CA ILE A 339 -1.33 2.31 -35.19
C ILE A 339 -1.56 1.51 -36.47
N ALA A 340 -0.56 1.54 -37.32
CA ALA A 340 -0.50 0.68 -38.49
C ALA A 340 -0.64 -0.77 -38.01
N SER A 341 -1.80 -1.36 -38.26
CA SER A 341 -1.98 -2.81 -38.28
C SER A 341 -1.28 -3.36 -39.53
N SER A 342 0.05 -3.36 -39.46
CA SER A 342 0.85 -3.95 -40.52
C SER A 342 1.73 -5.05 -39.94
N VAL A 343 1.36 -6.26 -40.32
CA VAL A 343 2.21 -7.46 -40.41
C VAL A 343 2.62 -8.04 -39.06
N ILE A 344 1.65 -8.61 -38.35
CA ILE A 344 1.93 -9.81 -37.56
C ILE A 344 1.94 -10.94 -38.59
N PRO A 345 3.07 -11.67 -38.78
CA PRO A 345 3.07 -12.89 -39.58
C PRO A 345 1.96 -13.79 -39.01
N SER A 346 1.24 -14.51 -39.87
CA SER A 346 0.20 -15.44 -39.44
C SER A 346 0.87 -16.57 -38.65
N MET A 347 1.00 -16.37 -37.35
CA MET A 347 1.47 -17.39 -36.43
C MET A 347 0.41 -18.47 -36.33
N LYS A 348 0.79 -19.73 -36.56
CA LYS A 348 -0.09 -20.88 -36.39
C LYS A 348 -0.53 -20.93 -34.93
N ALA A 349 -1.85 -20.86 -34.68
CA ALA A 349 -2.38 -20.93 -33.34
C ALA A 349 -2.75 -22.39 -32.99
N ILE A 350 -2.25 -22.87 -31.85
CA ILE A 350 -2.69 -24.13 -31.27
C ILE A 350 -3.83 -23.81 -30.31
N LYS A 351 -5.04 -24.36 -30.59
CA LYS A 351 -6.20 -24.19 -29.73
C LYS A 351 -6.24 -25.28 -28.69
N VAL A 352 -6.35 -24.87 -27.42
CA VAL A 352 -6.51 -25.78 -26.28
C VAL A 352 -7.87 -25.58 -25.64
N ASP A 353 -8.75 -26.53 -25.84
CA ASP A 353 -10.02 -26.58 -25.14
C ASP A 353 -9.81 -27.13 -23.71
N ALA A 354 -10.10 -26.30 -22.73
CA ALA A 354 -10.01 -26.62 -21.32
C ALA A 354 -11.37 -26.66 -20.61
N CYS A 355 -12.49 -26.57 -21.38
CA CYS A 355 -13.84 -26.61 -20.83
C CYS A 355 -14.16 -27.96 -20.20
N GLY A 356 -14.87 -27.95 -19.07
CA GLY A 356 -15.39 -29.17 -18.41
C GLY A 356 -14.37 -30.02 -17.68
N ILE A 357 -13.12 -29.58 -17.54
CA ILE A 357 -12.08 -30.32 -16.82
C ILE A 357 -11.95 -29.77 -15.39
N SER A 358 -12.03 -30.65 -14.39
CA SER A 358 -11.84 -30.25 -12.98
C SER A 358 -10.39 -29.86 -12.69
N CYS A 359 -10.19 -28.86 -11.83
CA CYS A 359 -8.85 -28.45 -11.36
C CYS A 359 -8.16 -29.63 -10.62
N PRO A 360 -6.85 -29.95 -10.90
CA PRO A 360 -5.85 -29.17 -11.65
C PRO A 360 -5.73 -29.49 -13.16
N GLY A 361 -6.70 -30.22 -13.73
CA GLY A 361 -6.65 -30.70 -15.12
C GLY A 361 -6.37 -29.63 -16.19
N PRO A 362 -7.08 -28.46 -16.19
CA PRO A 362 -6.83 -27.40 -17.16
C PRO A 362 -5.40 -26.89 -17.12
N ILE A 363 -4.82 -26.75 -15.92
CA ILE A 363 -3.44 -26.26 -15.74
C ILE A 363 -2.43 -27.27 -16.28
N MET A 364 -2.64 -28.57 -16.04
CA MET A 364 -1.76 -29.62 -16.55
C MET A 364 -1.83 -29.72 -18.06
N LYS A 365 -3.01 -29.59 -18.65
CA LYS A 365 -3.21 -29.60 -20.10
C LYS A 365 -2.55 -28.39 -20.75
N LEU A 366 -2.73 -27.20 -20.16
CA LEU A 366 -2.09 -25.96 -20.61
C LEU A 366 -0.56 -26.08 -20.56
N LYS A 367 0.01 -26.55 -19.45
CA LYS A 367 1.45 -26.75 -19.29
C LYS A 367 2.00 -27.69 -20.39
N LYS A 368 1.36 -28.82 -20.62
CA LYS A 368 1.76 -29.77 -21.67
C LYS A 368 1.73 -29.11 -23.06
N SER A 369 0.68 -28.35 -23.37
CA SER A 369 0.58 -27.65 -24.65
C SER A 369 1.61 -26.53 -24.80
N MET A 370 2.04 -25.90 -23.71
CA MET A 370 3.12 -24.89 -23.73
C MET A 370 4.50 -25.55 -23.98
N GLU A 371 4.73 -26.76 -23.45
CA GLU A 371 5.97 -27.52 -23.67
C GLU A 371 6.08 -28.04 -25.12
N GLU A 372 4.96 -28.20 -25.82
CA GLU A 372 4.86 -28.67 -27.20
C GLU A 372 4.86 -27.52 -28.24
N LEU A 373 4.87 -26.24 -27.79
CA LEU A 373 4.91 -25.06 -28.66
C LEU A 373 6.28 -24.92 -29.35
N ALA A 374 6.28 -24.83 -30.68
CA ALA A 374 7.46 -24.51 -31.43
C ALA A 374 7.68 -22.99 -31.54
N ASP A 375 8.92 -22.56 -31.83
CA ASP A 375 9.24 -21.15 -32.05
C ASP A 375 8.37 -20.55 -33.17
N GLY A 376 7.65 -19.47 -32.83
CA GLY A 376 6.75 -18.80 -33.77
C GLY A 376 5.30 -19.30 -33.78
N GLU A 377 4.92 -20.21 -32.87
CA GLU A 377 3.53 -20.60 -32.62
C GLU A 377 2.93 -19.86 -31.42
N ARG A 378 1.61 -19.69 -31.38
CA ARG A 378 0.88 -19.11 -30.23
C ARG A 378 -0.14 -20.10 -29.70
N LEU A 379 -0.40 -20.04 -28.39
CA LEU A 379 -1.43 -20.79 -27.73
C LEU A 379 -2.70 -19.97 -27.62
N GLU A 380 -3.83 -20.53 -28.01
CA GLU A 380 -5.16 -19.95 -27.84
C GLU A 380 -6.00 -20.88 -26.97
N ILE A 381 -6.49 -20.35 -25.82
CA ILE A 381 -7.33 -21.11 -24.88
C ILE A 381 -8.78 -20.81 -25.21
N VAL A 382 -9.58 -21.86 -25.40
CA VAL A 382 -11.01 -21.76 -25.69
C VAL A 382 -11.81 -22.37 -24.52
#